data_ef3d071b9968b318b1f297d10b94ae89
#
_entry.id   ef3d071b9968b318b1f297d10b94ae89
#
_cell.length_a   1.000
_cell.length_b   1.000
_cell.length_c   1.000
_cell.angle_alpha   90.00
_cell.angle_beta   90.00
_cell.angle_gamma   90.00
#
_symmetry.space_group_name_H-M   'P 1'
#
loop_
_entity.id
_entity.type
_entity.pdbx_description
1 polymer ?
#
loop_
_entity_poly.entity_id
_entity_poly.type
_entity_poly.pdbx_seq_one_letter_code
_entity_poly.pdbx_strand_id
1 'polypeptide(L)'
;MKKNSTPSPNKWLALLFTCLLLSCTVCNAATTETLKPDTITLSLTEAGTLHERIGNNKKLKIECLRLKGMLNIDDIQFIREMAGCYYDTKGHKYDGHLRYLDISGATLTNTDNKEVSIYPRDPSEYEGTPWPSAEAYINDKGTPVAIFAYLYDMEEIVLPAKLKSIGDDAFIFCRSMKSINIPESVQKIGLRAFFGCSSLKSMKLPIGITEIKSGLLSGCTNLTSIDIPYTTEEIGHNAFSKCTSLKSIELPYSLNNMGISVFYGCTALTSVTIPKNIRYINDYTFYGCIYNHRTTKTNQKYPSVNL
;
A
#
# COMPACT_ATOMS: atom_id res chain seq x y z
N MET A 1 -58.49 -10.14 38.33
CA MET A 1 -58.45 -9.54 37.04
C MET A 1 -57.36 -8.49 36.99
N LYS A 2 -56.16 -8.80 36.50
CA LYS A 2 -55.08 -7.83 36.27
C LYS A 2 -55.09 -7.37 34.81
N LYS A 3 -55.31 -6.10 34.59
CA LYS A 3 -55.27 -5.46 33.26
C LYS A 3 -53.79 -5.33 32.80
N ASN A 4 -53.46 -6.00 31.73
CA ASN A 4 -52.20 -5.77 31.01
C ASN A 4 -52.36 -4.44 30.19
N SER A 5 -51.61 -3.46 30.56
CA SER A 5 -51.47 -2.22 29.76
C SER A 5 -50.33 -2.40 28.74
N THR A 6 -50.69 -2.36 27.48
CA THR A 6 -49.71 -2.26 26.35
C THR A 6 -49.07 -0.90 26.35
N PRO A 7 -47.73 -0.77 26.16
CA PRO A 7 -47.08 0.51 26.10
C PRO A 7 -47.38 1.23 24.79
N SER A 8 -47.56 2.55 24.89
CA SER A 8 -47.89 3.43 23.78
C SER A 8 -46.82 3.49 22.68
N PRO A 9 -47.18 3.76 21.40
CA PRO A 9 -46.28 3.75 20.26
C PRO A 9 -45.09 4.75 20.32
N ASN A 10 -45.18 5.72 21.18
CA ASN A 10 -44.15 6.79 21.28
C ASN A 10 -42.85 6.36 22.00
N LYS A 11 -42.83 5.22 22.70
CA LYS A 11 -41.60 4.71 23.34
C LYS A 11 -40.68 4.00 22.35
N TRP A 12 -41.21 3.46 21.24
CA TRP A 12 -40.41 2.80 20.23
C TRP A 12 -39.72 3.80 19.29
N LEU A 13 -40.35 4.95 19.04
CA LEU A 13 -39.70 6.02 18.24
C LEU A 13 -38.51 6.65 19.02
N ALA A 14 -38.61 6.79 20.33
CA ALA A 14 -37.52 7.33 21.14
C ALA A 14 -36.30 6.38 21.20
N LEU A 15 -36.53 5.06 21.20
CA LEU A 15 -35.43 4.08 21.16
C LEU A 15 -34.76 3.99 19.77
N LEU A 16 -35.51 4.18 18.67
CA LEU A 16 -34.94 4.24 17.33
C LEU A 16 -34.12 5.50 17.09
N PHE A 17 -34.51 6.65 17.67
CA PHE A 17 -33.74 7.88 17.57
C PHE A 17 -32.47 7.87 18.41
N THR A 18 -32.45 7.19 19.55
CA THR A 18 -31.23 7.04 20.37
C THR A 18 -30.24 6.06 19.76
N CYS A 19 -30.69 5.03 19.05
CA CYS A 19 -29.78 4.13 18.30
C CYS A 19 -29.21 4.79 17.03
N LEU A 20 -29.93 5.70 16.38
CA LEU A 20 -29.43 6.44 15.19
C LEU A 20 -28.44 7.57 15.56
N LEU A 21 -28.48 8.08 16.80
CA LEU A 21 -27.53 9.10 17.26
C LEU A 21 -26.27 8.50 17.88
N LEU A 22 -26.28 7.22 18.26
CA LEU A 22 -25.09 6.50 18.76
C LEU A 22 -24.24 5.86 17.65
N SER A 23 -24.74 5.78 16.42
CA SER A 23 -23.97 5.27 15.27
C SER A 23 -23.23 6.37 14.49
N CYS A 24 -23.38 7.64 14.86
CA CYS A 24 -22.77 8.78 14.13
C CYS A 24 -21.66 9.48 14.92
N THR A 25 -21.22 8.93 16.05
CA THR A 25 -20.11 9.52 16.85
C THR A 25 -18.82 8.69 16.81
N VAL A 26 -18.69 7.75 15.87
CA VAL A 26 -17.42 7.04 15.64
C VAL A 26 -16.85 7.43 14.28
N CYS A 27 -16.80 8.71 13.99
CA CYS A 27 -16.06 9.19 12.83
C CYS A 27 -15.58 10.61 13.07
N ASN A 28 -14.71 10.80 14.04
CA ASN A 28 -13.69 11.86 14.12
C ASN A 28 -12.85 11.68 15.41
N ALA A 29 -12.35 10.47 15.63
CA ALA A 29 -11.06 10.40 16.28
C ALA A 29 -10.06 10.79 15.16
N ALA A 30 -9.82 12.09 14.99
CA ALA A 30 -8.51 12.51 14.59
C ALA A 30 -7.57 11.77 15.54
N THR A 31 -6.96 10.68 15.04
CA THR A 31 -5.83 10.08 15.71
C THR A 31 -4.85 11.23 15.86
N THR A 32 -4.74 11.76 17.05
CA THR A 32 -3.57 12.53 17.47
C THR A 32 -2.42 11.54 17.26
N GLU A 33 -1.84 11.55 16.05
CA GLU A 33 -0.63 10.82 15.76
C GLU A 33 0.39 11.30 16.78
N THR A 34 0.59 10.49 17.80
CA THR A 34 1.67 10.72 18.76
C THR A 34 2.95 10.58 17.95
N LEU A 35 3.62 11.71 17.74
CA LEU A 35 4.95 11.73 17.12
C LEU A 35 5.82 10.71 17.83
N LYS A 36 6.55 9.91 17.03
CA LYS A 36 7.60 9.06 17.62
C LYS A 36 8.58 9.98 18.35
N PRO A 37 9.07 9.56 19.53
CA PRO A 37 10.08 10.34 20.24
C PRO A 37 11.24 10.64 19.28
N ASP A 38 11.83 11.80 19.39
CA ASP A 38 12.96 12.29 18.60
C ASP A 38 12.66 12.58 17.11
N THR A 39 11.38 12.75 16.73
CA THR A 39 11.03 13.14 15.37
C THR A 39 11.49 14.58 15.06
N ILE A 40 12.37 14.71 14.10
CA ILE A 40 12.78 16.02 13.56
C ILE A 40 11.68 16.51 12.62
N THR A 41 11.18 17.73 12.88
CA THR A 41 10.16 18.36 12.01
C THR A 41 10.76 19.55 11.30
N LEU A 42 10.64 19.56 9.96
CA LEU A 42 11.10 20.66 9.10
C LEU A 42 9.96 21.12 8.18
N SER A 43 9.93 22.44 7.94
CA SER A 43 9.06 23.03 6.93
C SER A 43 9.92 23.61 5.81
N LEU A 44 9.66 23.14 4.58
CA LEU A 44 10.37 23.60 3.39
C LEU A 44 9.48 24.61 2.66
N THR A 45 9.99 25.84 2.54
CA THR A 45 9.34 26.90 1.78
C THR A 45 9.64 26.81 0.29
N GLU A 46 10.76 26.15 -0.02
CA GLU A 46 11.28 25.95 -1.37
C GLU A 46 11.69 24.48 -1.54
N ALA A 47 11.30 23.89 -2.67
CA ALA A 47 11.64 22.51 -3.00
C ALA A 47 13.13 22.38 -3.36
N GLY A 48 13.73 21.22 -3.06
CA GLY A 48 15.13 20.93 -3.31
C GLY A 48 16.10 21.45 -2.23
N THR A 49 15.57 22.00 -1.12
CA THR A 49 16.40 22.63 -0.07
C THR A 49 16.60 21.76 1.17
N LEU A 50 16.12 20.54 1.18
CA LEU A 50 16.24 19.66 2.36
C LEU A 50 17.68 19.40 2.77
N HIS A 51 18.58 19.23 1.80
CA HIS A 51 19.99 18.97 2.03
C HIS A 51 20.69 20.14 2.76
N GLU A 52 20.28 21.38 2.50
CA GLU A 52 20.81 22.58 3.18
C GLU A 52 20.34 22.65 4.64
N ARG A 53 19.08 22.23 4.87
CA ARG A 53 18.45 22.32 6.20
C ARG A 53 18.99 21.25 7.17
N ILE A 54 19.29 20.05 6.68
CA ILE A 54 19.80 18.94 7.50
C ILE A 54 21.32 18.88 7.50
N GLY A 55 21.93 19.02 6.33
CA GLY A 55 23.38 18.89 6.12
C GLY A 55 23.87 17.43 6.15
N ASN A 56 24.96 17.20 5.44
CA ASN A 56 25.51 15.85 5.23
C ASN A 56 25.95 15.14 6.52
N ASN A 57 26.42 15.88 7.53
CA ASN A 57 26.91 15.31 8.79
C ASN A 57 25.81 14.75 9.69
N LYS A 58 24.56 15.21 9.52
CA LYS A 58 23.42 14.80 10.35
C LYS A 58 22.51 13.79 9.66
N LYS A 59 22.48 13.76 8.32
CA LYS A 59 21.52 12.97 7.53
C LYS A 59 21.50 11.49 7.90
N LEU A 60 22.65 10.90 8.21
CA LEU A 60 22.77 9.47 8.51
C LEU A 60 22.41 9.10 9.95
N LYS A 61 22.10 10.09 10.81
CA LYS A 61 21.77 9.88 12.23
C LYS A 61 20.28 10.04 12.53
N ILE A 62 19.50 10.48 11.55
CA ILE A 62 18.07 10.77 11.72
C ILE A 62 17.29 9.50 11.48
N GLU A 63 16.54 9.06 12.48
CA GLU A 63 15.63 7.89 12.40
C GLU A 63 14.20 8.27 12.07
N CYS A 64 13.74 9.43 12.54
CA CYS A 64 12.38 9.90 12.40
C CYS A 64 12.35 11.32 11.83
N LEU A 65 11.70 11.51 10.69
CA LEU A 65 11.63 12.79 9.99
C LEU A 65 10.19 13.12 9.60
N ARG A 66 9.78 14.35 9.92
CA ARG A 66 8.51 14.92 9.45
C ARG A 66 8.80 16.14 8.57
N LEU A 67 8.23 16.15 7.37
CA LEU A 67 8.41 17.24 6.41
C LEU A 67 7.06 17.86 6.05
N LYS A 68 7.07 19.18 5.91
CA LYS A 68 5.95 19.98 5.44
C LYS A 68 6.43 20.91 4.33
N GLY A 69 5.52 21.33 3.44
CA GLY A 69 5.83 22.23 2.35
C GLY A 69 6.12 21.50 1.03
N MET A 70 6.94 22.08 0.17
CA MET A 70 7.18 21.54 -1.17
C MET A 70 8.40 20.60 -1.18
N LEU A 71 8.22 19.44 -1.81
CA LEU A 71 9.29 18.45 -2.02
C LEU A 71 9.39 18.14 -3.52
N ASN A 72 10.60 18.17 -4.05
CA ASN A 72 10.91 17.72 -5.40
C ASN A 72 11.78 16.44 -5.38
N ILE A 73 12.24 16.02 -6.53
CA ILE A 73 13.04 14.79 -6.67
C ILE A 73 14.39 14.87 -5.96
N ASP A 74 15.00 16.06 -5.82
CA ASP A 74 16.27 16.23 -5.10
C ASP A 74 16.09 16.01 -3.60
N ASP A 75 15.00 16.51 -3.02
CA ASP A 75 14.63 16.23 -1.63
C ASP A 75 14.40 14.74 -1.42
N ILE A 76 13.70 14.08 -2.35
CA ILE A 76 13.46 12.65 -2.30
C ILE A 76 14.78 11.87 -2.40
N GLN A 77 15.69 12.27 -3.26
CA GLN A 77 17.00 11.64 -3.36
C GLN A 77 17.77 11.75 -2.02
N PHE A 78 17.73 12.90 -1.39
CA PHE A 78 18.35 13.09 -0.08
C PHE A 78 17.68 12.23 1.01
N ILE A 79 16.34 12.08 0.99
CA ILE A 79 15.61 11.16 1.88
C ILE A 79 16.06 9.71 1.66
N ARG A 80 16.26 9.29 0.40
CA ARG A 80 16.74 7.95 0.05
C ARG A 80 18.12 7.67 0.63
N GLU A 81 19.04 8.66 0.57
CA GLU A 81 20.36 8.56 1.20
C GLU A 81 20.24 8.42 2.73
N MET A 82 19.33 9.18 3.35
CA MET A 82 19.03 9.08 4.79
C MET A 82 18.49 7.70 5.19
N ALA A 83 17.77 7.05 4.29
CA ALA A 83 17.21 5.70 4.50
C ALA A 83 18.21 4.57 4.18
N GLY A 84 19.44 4.88 3.78
CA GLY A 84 20.48 3.89 3.53
C GLY A 84 20.27 3.06 2.26
N CYS A 85 19.53 3.56 1.29
CA CYS A 85 19.08 2.78 0.13
C CYS A 85 19.89 3.03 -1.13
N TYR A 86 21.06 3.59 -1.02
CA TYR A 86 21.76 4.04 -2.20
C TYR A 86 23.21 3.56 -2.25
N TYR A 87 23.56 2.99 -3.42
CA TYR A 87 24.95 3.03 -3.88
C TYR A 87 25.08 4.28 -4.76
N ASP A 88 26.03 5.13 -4.47
CA ASP A 88 26.37 6.19 -5.39
C ASP A 88 26.91 5.58 -6.71
N THR A 89 27.11 6.41 -7.72
CA THR A 89 27.68 5.99 -9.01
C THR A 89 29.08 5.38 -8.88
N LYS A 90 29.68 5.42 -7.69
CA LYS A 90 30.99 4.85 -7.34
C LYS A 90 30.87 3.57 -6.51
N GLY A 91 29.66 3.10 -6.21
CA GLY A 91 29.41 1.91 -5.42
C GLY A 91 29.55 2.10 -3.90
N HIS A 92 29.53 3.34 -3.38
CA HIS A 92 29.54 3.57 -1.94
C HIS A 92 28.14 3.40 -1.36
N LYS A 93 28.03 2.59 -0.31
CA LYS A 93 26.79 2.39 0.45
C LYS A 93 26.62 3.53 1.45
N TYR A 94 25.40 4.09 1.51
CA TYR A 94 25.02 4.97 2.60
C TYR A 94 24.46 4.16 3.77
N ASP A 95 25.00 4.35 4.96
CA ASP A 95 24.49 3.74 6.21
C ASP A 95 23.45 4.66 6.87
N GLY A 96 22.38 4.97 6.14
CA GLY A 96 21.28 5.76 6.66
C GLY A 96 20.38 4.97 7.62
N HIS A 97 19.76 5.69 8.56
CA HIS A 97 19.00 5.10 9.66
C HIS A 97 17.54 5.57 9.66
N LEU A 98 17.09 6.29 8.62
CA LEU A 98 15.69 6.76 8.54
C LEU A 98 14.73 5.58 8.43
N ARG A 99 13.89 5.41 9.47
CA ARG A 99 12.91 4.33 9.62
C ARG A 99 11.48 4.83 9.51
N TYR A 100 11.27 6.09 9.87
CA TYR A 100 9.97 6.74 9.88
C TYR A 100 10.03 8.05 9.08
N LEU A 101 9.14 8.18 8.10
CA LEU A 101 9.01 9.38 7.28
C LEU A 101 7.56 9.84 7.27
N ASP A 102 7.30 11.04 7.76
CA ASP A 102 5.99 11.68 7.68
C ASP A 102 6.06 12.86 6.70
N ILE A 103 5.41 12.71 5.57
CA ILE A 103 5.24 13.75 4.55
C ILE A 103 3.77 14.13 4.36
N SER A 104 2.92 13.89 5.37
CA SER A 104 1.49 14.17 5.32
C SER A 104 1.18 15.64 5.03
N GLY A 105 2.04 16.54 5.51
CA GLY A 105 1.97 18.00 5.29
C GLY A 105 2.74 18.50 4.07
N ALA A 106 3.28 17.59 3.24
CA ALA A 106 4.06 17.95 2.06
C ALA A 106 3.23 17.92 0.78
N THR A 107 3.72 18.64 -0.22
CA THR A 107 3.24 18.59 -1.60
C THR A 107 4.39 18.14 -2.49
N LEU A 108 4.19 17.06 -3.23
CA LEU A 108 5.17 16.58 -4.20
C LEU A 108 5.07 17.41 -5.48
N THR A 109 6.18 17.93 -5.94
CA THR A 109 6.26 18.82 -7.11
C THR A 109 7.27 18.32 -8.10
N ASN A 110 6.97 18.49 -9.40
CA ASN A 110 7.93 18.26 -10.47
C ASN A 110 8.40 19.63 -10.98
N THR A 111 9.35 20.24 -10.28
CA THR A 111 9.84 21.57 -10.64
C THR A 111 10.78 21.56 -11.84
N ASP A 112 11.46 20.43 -12.11
CA ASP A 112 12.61 20.41 -13.01
C ASP A 112 12.55 19.30 -14.08
N ASN A 113 11.44 18.56 -14.20
CA ASN A 113 11.30 17.37 -15.04
C ASN A 113 12.47 16.37 -14.87
N LYS A 114 13.01 16.31 -13.67
CA LYS A 114 14.20 15.56 -13.35
C LYS A 114 13.83 14.12 -13.01
N GLU A 115 14.60 13.20 -13.53
CA GLU A 115 14.55 11.78 -13.23
C GLU A 115 15.83 11.35 -12.52
N VAL A 116 15.70 10.39 -11.61
CA VAL A 116 16.84 9.83 -10.89
C VAL A 116 16.83 8.33 -11.07
N SER A 117 17.92 7.81 -11.62
CA SER A 117 18.09 6.35 -11.73
C SER A 117 18.24 5.75 -10.34
N ILE A 118 17.43 4.73 -10.07
CA ILE A 118 17.46 3.97 -8.81
C ILE A 118 17.86 2.53 -9.08
N TYR A 119 18.73 2.01 -8.25
CA TYR A 119 19.24 0.66 -8.35
C TYR A 119 18.93 -0.13 -7.08
N PRO A 120 18.65 -1.44 -7.18
CA PRO A 120 18.53 -2.31 -6.01
C PRO A 120 19.86 -2.38 -5.25
N ARG A 121 19.79 -2.62 -3.94
CA ARG A 121 20.95 -2.64 -3.02
C ARG A 121 21.95 -3.74 -3.37
N ASP A 122 21.51 -4.86 -3.90
CA ASP A 122 22.35 -5.99 -4.27
C ASP A 122 21.87 -6.59 -5.60
N PRO A 123 22.64 -6.43 -6.68
CA PRO A 123 22.32 -7.04 -7.96
C PRO A 123 22.32 -8.57 -7.92
N SER A 124 23.04 -9.20 -6.98
CA SER A 124 23.11 -10.67 -6.87
C SER A 124 21.86 -11.30 -6.27
N GLU A 125 21.00 -10.53 -5.62
CA GLU A 125 19.70 -11.02 -5.12
C GLU A 125 18.72 -11.39 -6.26
N TYR A 126 19.11 -11.18 -7.52
CA TYR A 126 18.23 -11.28 -8.70
C TYR A 126 18.83 -12.15 -9.80
N GLU A 127 19.38 -13.30 -9.44
CA GLU A 127 19.84 -14.27 -10.45
C GLU A 127 18.69 -14.62 -11.41
N GLY A 128 18.82 -14.18 -12.67
CA GLY A 128 18.00 -14.65 -13.78
C GLY A 128 16.98 -13.69 -14.40
N THR A 129 16.80 -12.47 -13.91
CA THR A 129 15.97 -11.48 -14.60
C THR A 129 16.71 -10.14 -14.72
N PRO A 130 16.76 -9.54 -15.93
CA PRO A 130 17.25 -8.17 -16.05
C PRO A 130 16.23 -7.26 -15.37
N TRP A 131 16.57 -6.81 -14.16
CA TRP A 131 15.77 -5.77 -13.51
C TRP A 131 16.02 -4.46 -14.24
N PRO A 132 14.98 -3.82 -14.75
CA PRO A 132 15.15 -2.48 -15.24
C PRO A 132 15.60 -1.60 -14.06
N SER A 133 16.66 -0.83 -14.26
CA SER A 133 16.87 0.37 -13.47
C SER A 133 15.55 1.13 -13.48
N ALA A 134 14.88 1.25 -12.33
CA ALA A 134 13.68 2.04 -12.27
C ALA A 134 14.09 3.51 -12.22
N GLU A 135 13.45 4.34 -13.02
CA GLU A 135 13.64 5.77 -12.94
C GLU A 135 12.65 6.33 -11.92
N ALA A 136 13.15 6.99 -10.91
CA ALA A 136 12.33 7.67 -9.93
C ALA A 136 12.06 9.10 -10.39
N TYR A 137 10.80 9.47 -10.46
CA TYR A 137 10.39 10.83 -10.80
C TYR A 137 9.03 11.18 -10.20
N ILE A 138 8.73 12.45 -10.18
CA ILE A 138 7.40 12.97 -9.87
C ILE A 138 6.84 13.50 -11.19
N ASN A 139 5.75 12.93 -11.68
CA ASN A 139 5.17 13.38 -12.94
C ASN A 139 4.46 14.74 -12.79
N ASP A 140 4.03 15.34 -13.91
CA ASP A 140 3.36 16.66 -13.96
C ASP A 140 2.11 16.78 -13.09
N LYS A 141 1.53 15.64 -12.68
CA LYS A 141 0.37 15.58 -11.78
C LYS A 141 0.76 15.36 -10.32
N GLY A 142 2.06 15.41 -10.00
CA GLY A 142 2.55 15.12 -8.64
C GLY A 142 2.46 13.65 -8.25
N THR A 143 2.37 12.72 -9.23
CA THR A 143 2.35 11.29 -8.97
C THR A 143 3.75 10.78 -8.72
N PRO A 144 4.04 10.16 -7.58
CA PRO A 144 5.33 9.57 -7.28
C PRO A 144 5.50 8.23 -8.01
N VAL A 145 6.41 8.16 -8.96
CA VAL A 145 6.80 6.93 -9.65
C VAL A 145 8.13 6.46 -9.07
N ALA A 146 8.17 5.25 -8.56
CA ALA A 146 9.34 4.58 -7.97
C ALA A 146 10.14 5.38 -6.91
N ILE A 147 9.66 6.55 -6.46
CA ILE A 147 10.45 7.47 -5.61
C ILE A 147 10.84 6.89 -4.24
N PHE A 148 10.07 5.95 -3.71
CA PHE A 148 10.36 5.23 -2.47
C PHE A 148 10.75 3.75 -2.71
N ALA A 149 11.05 3.39 -3.94
CA ALA A 149 11.51 2.03 -4.25
C ALA A 149 12.79 1.67 -3.49
N TYR A 150 12.88 0.40 -3.07
CA TYR A 150 14.05 -0.17 -2.39
C TYR A 150 14.42 0.48 -1.04
N LEU A 151 13.48 1.16 -0.37
CA LEU A 151 13.68 1.63 1.00
C LEU A 151 13.61 0.44 1.96
N TYR A 152 14.63 -0.44 1.93
CA TYR A 152 14.63 -1.75 2.61
C TYR A 152 14.38 -1.66 4.11
N ASP A 153 14.91 -0.63 4.74
CA ASP A 153 14.90 -0.47 6.20
C ASP A 153 13.81 0.48 6.69
N MET A 154 13.08 1.14 5.77
CA MET A 154 11.96 2.02 6.10
C MET A 154 10.79 1.22 6.68
N GLU A 155 10.37 1.56 7.90
CA GLU A 155 9.30 0.86 8.60
C GLU A 155 7.93 1.47 8.38
N GLU A 156 7.87 2.79 8.21
CA GLU A 156 6.61 3.52 8.09
C GLU A 156 6.76 4.80 7.28
N ILE A 157 5.84 5.02 6.36
CA ILE A 157 5.72 6.26 5.58
C ILE A 157 4.29 6.79 5.70
N VAL A 158 4.15 8.06 6.09
CA VAL A 158 2.86 8.75 6.12
C VAL A 158 2.78 9.66 4.90
N LEU A 159 1.87 9.34 4.00
CA LEU A 159 1.73 9.99 2.69
C LEU A 159 0.99 11.33 2.76
N PRO A 160 1.17 12.23 1.77
CA PRO A 160 0.41 13.46 1.66
C PRO A 160 -1.10 13.21 1.61
N ALA A 161 -1.86 13.88 2.49
CA ALA A 161 -3.30 13.65 2.61
C ALA A 161 -4.10 13.97 1.33
N LYS A 162 -3.54 14.77 0.42
CA LYS A 162 -4.17 15.16 -0.85
C LYS A 162 -3.62 14.39 -2.07
N LEU A 163 -2.79 13.37 -1.83
CA LEU A 163 -2.21 12.56 -2.90
C LEU A 163 -3.33 11.94 -3.75
N LYS A 164 -3.26 12.06 -5.07
CA LYS A 164 -4.29 11.57 -6.01
C LYS A 164 -3.97 10.21 -6.60
N SER A 165 -2.69 9.88 -6.69
CA SER A 165 -2.24 8.62 -7.27
C SER A 165 -0.89 8.20 -6.71
N ILE A 166 -0.67 6.90 -6.67
CA ILE A 166 0.61 6.25 -6.40
C ILE A 166 1.03 5.62 -7.72
N GLY A 167 2.24 5.91 -8.17
CA GLY A 167 2.76 5.46 -9.46
C GLY A 167 3.27 4.02 -9.43
N ASP A 168 3.78 3.58 -10.58
CA ASP A 168 4.39 2.28 -10.74
C ASP A 168 5.62 2.17 -9.84
N ASP A 169 5.85 0.98 -9.29
CA ASP A 169 7.02 0.65 -8.45
C ASP A 169 7.25 1.57 -7.24
N ALA A 170 6.28 2.41 -6.85
CA ALA A 170 6.48 3.49 -5.87
C ALA A 170 7.10 3.03 -4.55
N PHE A 171 6.78 1.83 -4.08
CA PHE A 171 7.29 1.21 -2.84
C PHE A 171 7.82 -0.20 -3.08
N ILE A 172 8.24 -0.49 -4.32
CA ILE A 172 8.77 -1.82 -4.63
C ILE A 172 9.92 -2.17 -3.68
N PHE A 173 9.88 -3.38 -3.08
CA PHE A 173 10.87 -3.89 -2.13
C PHE A 173 11.13 -3.03 -0.87
N CYS A 174 10.15 -2.28 -0.38
CA CYS A 174 10.19 -1.73 0.96
C CYS A 174 10.01 -2.85 2.00
N ARG A 175 11.06 -3.67 2.19
CA ARG A 175 10.96 -4.96 2.91
C ARG A 175 10.62 -4.84 4.39
N SER A 176 11.02 -3.77 5.04
CA SER A 176 10.75 -3.53 6.47
C SER A 176 9.45 -2.78 6.73
N MET A 177 8.75 -2.33 5.68
CA MET A 177 7.49 -1.59 5.83
C MET A 177 6.42 -2.48 6.46
N LYS A 178 6.01 -2.11 7.68
CA LYS A 178 5.04 -2.87 8.50
C LYS A 178 3.60 -2.50 8.20
N SER A 179 3.39 -1.23 7.88
CA SER A 179 2.08 -0.66 7.55
C SER A 179 2.23 0.56 6.66
N ILE A 180 1.20 0.85 5.89
CA ILE A 180 1.05 2.09 5.14
C ILE A 180 -0.42 2.50 5.16
N ASN A 181 -0.67 3.77 5.42
CA ASN A 181 -2.00 4.34 5.29
C ASN A 181 -2.10 5.06 3.95
N ILE A 182 -2.90 4.51 3.04
CA ILE A 182 -3.16 5.12 1.73
C ILE A 182 -4.29 6.13 1.89
N PRO A 183 -4.07 7.42 1.58
CA PRO A 183 -5.10 8.44 1.72
C PRO A 183 -6.34 8.14 0.87
N GLU A 184 -7.53 8.41 1.40
CA GLU A 184 -8.81 8.21 0.69
C GLU A 184 -8.93 9.06 -0.59
N SER A 185 -8.07 10.07 -0.76
CA SER A 185 -7.98 10.88 -1.99
C SER A 185 -7.34 10.14 -3.17
N VAL A 186 -6.66 8.99 -2.91
CA VAL A 186 -5.98 8.20 -3.94
C VAL A 186 -7.01 7.44 -4.78
N GLN A 187 -6.94 7.62 -6.08
CA GLN A 187 -7.84 7.02 -7.08
C GLN A 187 -7.15 5.99 -7.97
N LYS A 188 -5.81 5.96 -7.97
CA LYS A 188 -5.02 5.04 -8.79
C LYS A 188 -3.77 4.60 -8.04
N ILE A 189 -3.47 3.30 -8.14
CA ILE A 189 -2.23 2.71 -7.65
C ILE A 189 -1.62 1.94 -8.82
N GLY A 190 -0.37 2.22 -9.12
CA GLY A 190 0.34 1.71 -10.29
C GLY A 190 0.76 0.25 -10.20
N LEU A 191 1.39 -0.23 -11.27
CA LEU A 191 1.94 -1.58 -11.38
C LEU A 191 2.97 -1.81 -10.27
N ARG A 192 2.94 -2.97 -9.63
CA ARG A 192 3.93 -3.42 -8.64
C ARG A 192 4.20 -2.42 -7.51
N ALA A 193 3.30 -1.48 -7.26
CA ALA A 193 3.56 -0.38 -6.32
C ALA A 193 4.02 -0.84 -4.94
N PHE A 194 3.61 -2.01 -4.47
CA PHE A 194 4.02 -2.62 -3.19
C PHE A 194 4.63 -4.02 -3.36
N PHE A 195 5.17 -4.31 -4.54
CA PHE A 195 5.81 -5.61 -4.80
C PHE A 195 6.96 -5.85 -3.82
N GLY A 196 6.99 -7.02 -3.20
CA GLY A 196 8.07 -7.41 -2.30
C GLY A 196 8.14 -6.67 -0.96
N CYS A 197 7.07 -5.96 -0.55
CA CYS A 197 6.93 -5.39 0.79
C CYS A 197 6.70 -6.52 1.80
N SER A 198 7.75 -7.30 2.08
CA SER A 198 7.65 -8.58 2.78
C SER A 198 7.18 -8.48 4.24
N SER A 199 7.39 -7.35 4.92
CA SER A 199 6.93 -7.13 6.30
C SER A 199 5.53 -6.53 6.40
N LEU A 200 4.89 -6.17 5.29
CA LEU A 200 3.56 -5.57 5.28
C LEU A 200 2.53 -6.59 5.78
N LYS A 201 1.82 -6.23 6.87
CA LYS A 201 0.88 -7.15 7.54
C LYS A 201 -0.55 -7.01 7.05
N SER A 202 -0.95 -5.80 6.76
CA SER A 202 -2.31 -5.49 6.28
C SER A 202 -2.30 -4.25 5.40
N MET A 203 -3.30 -4.13 4.54
CA MET A 203 -3.53 -2.95 3.71
C MET A 203 -5.02 -2.69 3.56
N LYS A 204 -5.40 -1.42 3.60
CA LYS A 204 -6.74 -0.97 3.20
C LYS A 204 -6.60 -0.14 1.93
N LEU A 205 -7.33 -0.50 0.88
CA LEU A 205 -7.39 0.27 -0.36
C LEU A 205 -8.52 1.32 -0.27
N PRO A 206 -8.27 2.56 -0.75
CA PRO A 206 -9.29 3.60 -0.80
C PRO A 206 -10.47 3.24 -1.69
N ILE A 207 -11.65 3.77 -1.37
CA ILE A 207 -12.89 3.49 -2.13
C ILE A 207 -12.82 3.92 -3.61
N GLY A 208 -11.92 4.82 -3.96
CA GLY A 208 -11.70 5.25 -5.35
C GLY A 208 -10.99 4.23 -6.24
N ILE A 209 -10.52 3.10 -5.69
CA ILE A 209 -9.77 2.09 -6.44
C ILE A 209 -10.75 1.15 -7.15
N THR A 210 -10.79 1.27 -8.47
CA THR A 210 -11.61 0.40 -9.36
C THR A 210 -10.81 -0.75 -9.95
N GLU A 211 -9.48 -0.67 -9.95
CA GLU A 211 -8.58 -1.67 -10.51
C GLU A 211 -7.37 -1.91 -9.59
N ILE A 212 -7.11 -3.16 -9.28
CA ILE A 212 -5.87 -3.61 -8.64
C ILE A 212 -4.89 -4.00 -9.75
N LYS A 213 -3.83 -3.21 -9.93
CA LYS A 213 -2.84 -3.40 -11.00
C LYS A 213 -2.01 -4.65 -10.81
N SER A 214 -1.42 -5.13 -11.93
CA SER A 214 -0.60 -6.35 -11.93
C SER A 214 0.57 -6.24 -10.95
N GLY A 215 0.77 -7.33 -10.18
CA GLY A 215 1.84 -7.45 -9.22
C GLY A 215 1.75 -6.53 -8.00
N LEU A 216 0.61 -5.86 -7.77
CA LEU A 216 0.48 -4.82 -6.74
C LEU A 216 1.09 -5.21 -5.40
N LEU A 217 0.76 -6.39 -4.88
CA LEU A 217 1.20 -6.92 -3.58
C LEU A 217 1.95 -8.26 -3.73
N SER A 218 2.44 -8.57 -4.92
CA SER A 218 3.19 -9.81 -5.14
C SER A 218 4.42 -9.85 -4.23
N GLY A 219 4.63 -10.98 -3.54
CA GLY A 219 5.75 -11.14 -2.61
C GLY A 219 5.58 -10.45 -1.25
N CYS A 220 4.40 -9.95 -0.90
CA CYS A 220 4.08 -9.48 0.45
C CYS A 220 3.87 -10.68 1.38
N THR A 221 4.95 -11.36 1.77
CA THR A 221 4.91 -12.67 2.43
C THR A 221 4.24 -12.66 3.80
N ASN A 222 4.25 -11.53 4.51
CA ASN A 222 3.61 -11.38 5.83
C ASN A 222 2.19 -10.77 5.75
N LEU A 223 1.66 -10.54 4.55
CA LEU A 223 0.31 -10.00 4.40
C LEU A 223 -0.73 -11.01 4.87
N THR A 224 -1.46 -10.66 5.93
CA THR A 224 -2.52 -11.52 6.51
C THR A 224 -3.91 -11.10 6.11
N SER A 225 -4.10 -9.81 5.75
CA SER A 225 -5.39 -9.25 5.35
C SER A 225 -5.24 -8.08 4.39
N ILE A 226 -6.22 -7.93 3.52
CA ILE A 226 -6.39 -6.76 2.67
C ILE A 226 -7.86 -6.40 2.61
N ASP A 227 -8.16 -5.10 2.73
CA ASP A 227 -9.49 -4.55 2.58
C ASP A 227 -9.62 -3.99 1.15
N ILE A 228 -10.36 -4.71 0.31
CA ILE A 228 -10.61 -4.37 -1.10
C ILE A 228 -11.96 -3.66 -1.19
N PRO A 229 -12.02 -2.42 -1.72
CA PRO A 229 -13.27 -1.70 -1.80
C PRO A 229 -14.26 -2.36 -2.76
N TYR A 230 -15.53 -2.22 -2.46
CA TYR A 230 -16.63 -2.76 -3.28
C TYR A 230 -16.72 -2.13 -4.68
N THR A 231 -15.97 -1.08 -4.95
CA THR A 231 -15.84 -0.42 -6.26
C THR A 231 -14.84 -1.10 -7.19
N THR A 232 -14.05 -2.07 -6.68
CA THR A 232 -13.03 -2.74 -7.48
C THR A 232 -13.68 -3.72 -8.46
N GLU A 233 -13.40 -3.55 -9.75
CA GLU A 233 -13.94 -4.32 -10.86
C GLU A 233 -12.92 -5.29 -11.46
N GLU A 234 -11.62 -4.98 -11.32
CA GLU A 234 -10.55 -5.76 -11.95
C GLU A 234 -9.39 -6.02 -10.98
N ILE A 235 -8.82 -7.24 -11.08
CA ILE A 235 -7.57 -7.63 -10.41
C ILE A 235 -6.59 -8.12 -11.48
N GLY A 236 -5.46 -7.45 -11.61
CA GLY A 236 -4.41 -7.73 -12.59
C GLY A 236 -3.61 -9.00 -12.29
N HIS A 237 -2.74 -9.38 -13.24
CA HIS A 237 -1.89 -10.56 -13.13
C HIS A 237 -0.99 -10.53 -11.90
N ASN A 238 -0.83 -11.66 -11.22
CA ASN A 238 0.07 -11.81 -10.05
C ASN A 238 -0.20 -10.83 -8.90
N ALA A 239 -1.37 -10.21 -8.80
CA ALA A 239 -1.62 -9.11 -7.85
C ALA A 239 -1.32 -9.48 -6.39
N PHE A 240 -1.57 -10.72 -5.99
CA PHE A 240 -1.32 -11.27 -4.65
C PHE A 240 -0.39 -12.50 -4.68
N SER A 241 0.34 -12.72 -5.78
CA SER A 241 1.25 -13.85 -5.91
C SER A 241 2.24 -13.89 -4.74
N LYS A 242 2.48 -15.08 -4.17
CA LYS A 242 3.41 -15.30 -3.04
C LYS A 242 3.06 -14.51 -1.76
N CYS A 243 1.79 -14.13 -1.54
CA CYS A 243 1.31 -13.67 -0.23
C CYS A 243 1.14 -14.88 0.70
N THR A 244 2.25 -15.43 1.18
CA THR A 244 2.29 -16.74 1.85
C THR A 244 1.58 -16.80 3.20
N SER A 245 1.30 -15.65 3.82
CA SER A 245 0.56 -15.54 5.09
C SER A 245 -0.93 -15.22 4.92
N LEU A 246 -1.40 -14.99 3.69
CA LEU A 246 -2.80 -14.64 3.41
C LEU A 246 -3.70 -15.87 3.55
N LYS A 247 -4.52 -15.92 4.62
CA LYS A 247 -5.36 -17.08 4.95
C LYS A 247 -6.70 -17.07 4.24
N SER A 248 -7.25 -15.89 4.04
CA SER A 248 -8.52 -15.65 3.36
C SER A 248 -8.53 -14.27 2.72
N ILE A 249 -9.37 -14.09 1.73
CA ILE A 249 -9.59 -12.80 1.08
C ILE A 249 -11.07 -12.68 0.70
N GLU A 250 -11.63 -11.50 0.91
CA GLU A 250 -12.97 -11.16 0.45
C GLU A 250 -12.87 -10.42 -0.87
N LEU A 251 -13.39 -11.03 -1.93
CA LEU A 251 -13.45 -10.43 -3.25
C LEU A 251 -14.78 -9.66 -3.41
N PRO A 252 -14.76 -8.40 -3.88
CA PRO A 252 -15.97 -7.61 -4.01
C PRO A 252 -16.91 -8.17 -5.08
N TYR A 253 -18.19 -8.02 -4.88
CA TYR A 253 -19.22 -8.50 -5.83
C TYR A 253 -19.18 -7.78 -7.19
N SER A 254 -18.60 -6.58 -7.24
CA SER A 254 -18.35 -5.80 -8.47
C SER A 254 -17.27 -6.41 -9.37
N LEU A 255 -16.44 -7.30 -8.80
CA LEU A 255 -15.32 -7.89 -9.53
C LEU A 255 -15.84 -8.71 -10.72
N ASN A 256 -15.37 -8.37 -11.92
CA ASN A 256 -15.76 -8.99 -13.19
C ASN A 256 -14.58 -9.56 -13.96
N ASN A 257 -13.34 -9.17 -13.62
CA ASN A 257 -12.12 -9.66 -14.26
C ASN A 257 -11.01 -9.96 -13.25
N MET A 258 -10.34 -11.09 -13.44
CA MET A 258 -9.23 -11.55 -12.61
C MET A 258 -8.13 -12.10 -13.50
N GLY A 259 -6.92 -11.60 -13.36
CA GLY A 259 -5.77 -11.95 -14.19
C GLY A 259 -5.22 -13.37 -13.96
N ILE A 260 -4.11 -13.68 -14.60
CA ILE A 260 -3.37 -14.94 -14.45
C ILE A 260 -2.60 -14.92 -13.12
N SER A 261 -2.47 -16.07 -12.45
CA SER A 261 -1.61 -16.25 -11.26
C SER A 261 -1.92 -15.31 -10.09
N VAL A 262 -3.15 -14.83 -9.94
CA VAL A 262 -3.51 -13.81 -8.95
C VAL A 262 -3.11 -14.23 -7.54
N PHE A 263 -3.33 -15.49 -7.16
CA PHE A 263 -2.98 -16.06 -5.85
C PHE A 263 -1.90 -17.14 -5.93
N TYR A 264 -1.07 -17.12 -6.97
CA TYR A 264 0.02 -18.09 -7.14
C TYR A 264 0.90 -18.13 -5.88
N GLY A 265 1.11 -19.33 -5.31
CA GLY A 265 1.97 -19.51 -4.15
C GLY A 265 1.46 -18.89 -2.84
N CYS A 266 0.16 -18.58 -2.73
CA CYS A 266 -0.45 -18.19 -1.46
C CYS A 266 -0.65 -19.41 -0.56
N THR A 267 0.44 -19.91 0.03
CA THR A 267 0.48 -21.20 0.73
C THR A 267 -0.42 -21.27 1.96
N ALA A 268 -0.80 -20.17 2.58
CA ALA A 268 -1.73 -20.16 3.71
C ALA A 268 -3.21 -20.01 3.28
N LEU A 269 -3.49 -19.75 2.00
CA LEU A 269 -4.85 -19.47 1.52
C LEU A 269 -5.68 -20.74 1.50
N THR A 270 -6.69 -20.80 2.37
CA THR A 270 -7.55 -21.98 2.56
C THR A 270 -8.93 -21.82 1.94
N SER A 271 -9.39 -20.57 1.74
CA SER A 271 -10.72 -20.32 1.18
C SER A 271 -10.77 -18.97 0.46
N VAL A 272 -11.45 -18.95 -0.68
CA VAL A 272 -11.81 -17.73 -1.43
C VAL A 272 -13.23 -17.93 -1.97
N THR A 273 -14.07 -16.94 -1.74
CA THR A 273 -15.40 -16.90 -2.39
C THR A 273 -15.27 -16.14 -3.70
N ILE A 274 -15.47 -16.83 -4.82
CA ILE A 274 -15.42 -16.23 -6.14
C ILE A 274 -16.75 -15.55 -6.45
N PRO A 275 -16.77 -14.24 -6.76
CA PRO A 275 -17.97 -13.54 -7.16
C PRO A 275 -18.60 -14.14 -8.42
N LYS A 276 -19.94 -14.13 -8.48
CA LYS A 276 -20.70 -14.74 -9.59
C LYS A 276 -20.43 -14.08 -10.97
N ASN A 277 -19.91 -12.87 -10.99
CA ASN A 277 -19.57 -12.15 -12.22
C ASN A 277 -18.27 -12.65 -12.85
N ILE A 278 -17.42 -13.34 -12.09
CA ILE A 278 -16.21 -13.98 -12.61
C ILE A 278 -16.62 -15.21 -13.40
N ARG A 279 -16.43 -15.16 -14.73
CA ARG A 279 -16.82 -16.25 -15.65
C ARG A 279 -15.72 -17.29 -15.81
N TYR A 280 -14.47 -16.91 -15.63
CA TYR A 280 -13.30 -17.76 -15.82
C TYR A 280 -12.30 -17.54 -14.70
N ILE A 281 -11.67 -18.63 -14.25
CA ILE A 281 -10.48 -18.60 -13.42
C ILE A 281 -9.31 -18.89 -14.35
N ASN A 282 -8.43 -17.90 -14.46
CA ASN A 282 -7.27 -17.96 -15.33
C ASN A 282 -6.18 -18.91 -14.78
N ASP A 283 -5.23 -19.25 -15.66
CA ASP A 283 -4.16 -20.20 -15.36
C ASP A 283 -3.37 -19.81 -14.11
N TYR A 284 -2.96 -20.83 -13.37
CA TYR A 284 -2.14 -20.72 -12.16
C TYR A 284 -2.74 -19.85 -11.04
N THR A 285 -4.00 -19.43 -11.13
CA THR A 285 -4.61 -18.51 -10.15
C THR A 285 -4.45 -19.01 -8.72
N PHE A 286 -4.59 -20.31 -8.47
CA PHE A 286 -4.45 -20.92 -7.15
C PHE A 286 -3.32 -21.94 -7.07
N TYR A 287 -2.39 -21.94 -8.01
CA TYR A 287 -1.25 -22.86 -7.98
C TYR A 287 -0.42 -22.66 -6.71
N GLY A 288 -0.14 -23.73 -5.98
CA GLY A 288 0.61 -23.69 -4.71
C GLY A 288 -0.18 -23.19 -3.50
N CYS A 289 -1.49 -22.98 -3.61
CA CYS A 289 -2.36 -22.75 -2.44
C CYS A 289 -2.69 -24.06 -1.73
N ILE A 290 -2.88 -24.00 -0.40
CA ILE A 290 -3.44 -25.14 0.36
C ILE A 290 -4.96 -25.17 0.14
N TYR A 291 -5.37 -25.74 -0.96
CA TYR A 291 -6.78 -25.75 -1.35
C TYR A 291 -7.52 -26.93 -0.73
N ASN A 292 -8.42 -26.68 0.22
CA ASN A 292 -9.44 -27.65 0.61
C ASN A 292 -10.65 -27.51 -0.37
N HIS A 293 -10.90 -28.54 -1.18
CA HIS A 293 -11.95 -28.63 -2.22
C HIS A 293 -13.39 -28.27 -1.80
N ARG A 294 -13.62 -27.73 -0.59
CA ARG A 294 -14.95 -27.59 0.00
C ARG A 294 -15.62 -26.21 -0.15
N THR A 295 -14.98 -25.19 -0.75
CA THR A 295 -15.49 -23.82 -0.65
C THR A 295 -15.72 -23.05 -1.95
N THR A 296 -15.73 -23.69 -3.11
CA THR A 296 -16.34 -23.06 -4.29
C THR A 296 -17.85 -23.22 -4.24
N LYS A 297 -18.55 -22.31 -3.59
CA LYS A 297 -20.00 -22.18 -3.70
C LYS A 297 -20.38 -21.58 -5.07
N THR A 298 -19.86 -22.12 -6.15
CA THR A 298 -20.31 -21.79 -7.50
C THR A 298 -20.73 -23.08 -8.19
N ASN A 299 -21.96 -23.12 -8.67
CA ASN A 299 -22.48 -24.19 -9.53
C ASN A 299 -21.84 -24.21 -10.93
N GLN A 300 -20.65 -23.63 -11.11
CA GLN A 300 -19.93 -23.61 -12.37
C GLN A 300 -18.83 -24.66 -12.38
N LYS A 301 -18.88 -25.55 -13.38
CA LYS A 301 -17.78 -26.43 -13.76
C LYS A 301 -16.63 -25.57 -14.27
N TYR A 302 -15.60 -25.38 -13.45
CA TYR A 302 -14.33 -24.83 -13.93
C TYR A 302 -13.57 -25.92 -14.69
N PRO A 303 -13.00 -25.63 -15.87
CA PRO A 303 -12.08 -26.56 -16.50
C PRO A 303 -10.93 -26.84 -15.53
N SER A 304 -10.44 -28.08 -15.55
CA SER A 304 -9.41 -28.60 -14.65
C SER A 304 -8.32 -27.54 -14.39
N VAL A 305 -8.35 -26.97 -13.19
CA VAL A 305 -7.24 -26.13 -12.70
C VAL A 305 -6.06 -27.08 -12.54
N ASN A 306 -5.03 -26.93 -13.34
CA ASN A 306 -3.77 -27.65 -13.13
C ASN A 306 -3.21 -27.18 -11.78
N LEU A 307 -3.36 -28.02 -10.76
CA LEU A 307 -2.81 -27.89 -9.40
C LEU A 307 -1.32 -28.13 -9.40
#